data_bb66e34d7d3dbc76f844b79825d58cdf
#
_entry.id   bb66e34d7d3dbc76f844b79825d58cdf
#
_cell.length_a   1.000
_cell.length_b   1.000
_cell.length_c   1.000
_cell.angle_alpha   90.00
_cell.angle_beta   90.00
_cell.angle_gamma   90.00
#
_symmetry.space_group_name_H-M   'P 1'
#
loop_
_entity.id
_entity.type
_entity.pdbx_description
1 polymer ?
#
loop_
_entity_poly.entity_id
_entity_poly.type
_entity_poly.pdbx_seq_one_letter_code
_entity_poly.pdbx_strand_id
1 'polypeptide(L)'
;MASESQELTYPHEYAALLNDSHDAGPVIVGGQAVNLWALTYLPQADHATFGSIDLDILATPKVVNWMATVPGWTFQKDDDENAVRKARITTKTNAGKRLQIEALNFVLGLNEDDLKAVVELSYQGKRFKLLDPIALLKAKCVNMDKLRQGGLERHDEMHVKILGQCVPAYLRALVAEAIAGHVAASDVTRALGRLFDVMQTPALAGILWSVGLTADSLVPDECQNSPVKKISEACEARMPACRKAIKMENYTPKHKTVQTVRLPSGRKPRTPRHY
;
A
#
# COMPACT_ATOMS: atom_id res chain seq x y z
N MET A 1 22.45 10.16 22.26
CA MET A 1 21.21 10.82 21.77
C MET A 1 20.10 9.79 21.91
N ALA A 2 19.09 10.04 22.74
CA ALA A 2 17.93 9.17 22.82
C ALA A 2 17.21 9.22 21.47
N SER A 3 16.93 8.06 20.87
CA SER A 3 16.09 8.00 19.68
C SER A 3 14.70 8.48 20.12
N GLU A 4 14.23 9.62 19.59
CA GLU A 4 12.82 9.99 19.74
C GLU A 4 12.00 8.80 19.21
N SER A 5 11.24 8.16 20.08
CA SER A 5 10.30 7.13 19.66
C SER A 5 9.31 7.80 18.69
N GLN A 6 9.28 7.34 17.44
CA GLN A 6 8.33 7.85 16.47
C GLN A 6 6.93 7.42 16.89
N GLU A 7 6.08 8.38 17.24
CA GLU A 7 4.69 8.13 17.58
C GLU A 7 3.89 7.74 16.36
N LEU A 8 3.00 6.76 16.50
CA LEU A 8 2.07 6.37 15.44
C LEU A 8 1.09 7.50 15.12
N THR A 9 0.84 7.71 13.84
CA THR A 9 -0.15 8.66 13.32
C THR A 9 -1.32 7.91 12.70
N TYR A 10 -2.47 8.58 12.58
CA TYR A 10 -3.72 8.00 12.12
C TYR A 10 -4.30 8.80 10.95
N PRO A 11 -5.14 8.18 10.07
CA PRO A 11 -5.67 8.86 8.90
C PRO A 11 -6.42 10.17 9.20
N HIS A 12 -7.14 10.26 10.32
CA HIS A 12 -7.89 11.46 10.69
C HIS A 12 -7.01 12.68 10.98
N GLU A 13 -5.74 12.47 11.39
CA GLU A 13 -4.79 13.55 11.68
C GLU A 13 -4.35 14.29 10.40
N TYR A 14 -4.45 13.64 9.24
CA TYR A 14 -4.14 14.22 7.94
C TYR A 14 -5.39 14.68 7.16
N ALA A 15 -6.57 14.37 7.66
CA ALA A 15 -7.81 14.50 6.91
C ALA A 15 -8.14 15.93 6.51
N ALA A 16 -7.86 16.93 7.37
CA ALA A 16 -8.07 18.34 7.03
C ALA A 16 -7.18 18.76 5.84
N LEU A 17 -5.88 18.45 5.93
CA LEU A 17 -4.92 18.78 4.88
C LEU A 17 -5.22 18.09 3.55
N LEU A 18 -5.59 16.81 3.58
CA LEU A 18 -5.92 16.06 2.37
C LEU A 18 -7.20 16.56 1.68
N ASN A 19 -8.17 17.10 2.43
CA ASN A 19 -9.34 17.72 1.82
C ASN A 19 -9.00 19.04 1.13
N ASP A 20 -8.08 19.84 1.69
CA ASP A 20 -7.64 21.09 1.08
C ASP A 20 -6.77 20.84 -0.17
N SER A 21 -6.28 19.61 -0.35
CA SER A 21 -5.48 19.19 -1.50
C SER A 21 -6.31 18.74 -2.72
N HIS A 22 -7.62 18.97 -2.73
CA HIS A 22 -8.56 18.41 -3.73
C HIS A 22 -8.10 18.56 -5.19
N ASP A 23 -7.53 19.71 -5.55
CA ASP A 23 -7.05 19.97 -6.90
C ASP A 23 -5.75 19.20 -7.25
N ALA A 24 -4.92 18.90 -6.26
CA ALA A 24 -3.72 18.09 -6.43
C ALA A 24 -4.06 16.60 -6.60
N GLY A 25 -5.17 16.15 -6.02
CA GLY A 25 -5.69 14.79 -6.11
C GLY A 25 -4.73 13.72 -5.59
N PRO A 26 -4.11 13.88 -4.39
CA PRO A 26 -3.14 12.93 -3.88
C PRO A 26 -3.78 11.55 -3.72
N VAL A 27 -3.05 10.51 -4.15
CA VAL A 27 -3.44 9.12 -3.97
C VAL A 27 -2.65 8.55 -2.81
N ILE A 28 -3.35 8.13 -1.76
CA ILE A 28 -2.74 7.56 -0.55
C ILE A 28 -2.27 6.13 -0.86
N VAL A 29 -1.07 5.82 -0.40
CA VAL A 29 -0.43 4.50 -0.48
C VAL A 29 0.12 4.10 0.89
N GLY A 30 0.95 3.07 0.96
CA GLY A 30 1.66 2.72 2.19
C GLY A 30 0.77 2.25 3.35
N GLY A 31 1.21 2.53 4.57
CA GLY A 31 0.55 2.07 5.81
C GLY A 31 -0.80 2.70 6.04
N GLN A 32 -0.92 4.00 5.82
CA GLN A 32 -2.19 4.73 6.05
C GLN A 32 -3.29 4.31 5.07
N ALA A 33 -2.96 3.92 3.83
CA ALA A 33 -3.95 3.34 2.91
C ALA A 33 -4.50 2.00 3.44
N VAL A 34 -3.62 1.14 3.98
CA VAL A 34 -4.05 -0.11 4.64
C VAL A 34 -4.97 0.17 5.83
N ASN A 35 -4.62 1.18 6.65
CA ASN A 35 -5.41 1.58 7.80
C ASN A 35 -6.81 2.07 7.40
N LEU A 36 -6.93 2.88 6.34
CA LEU A 36 -8.23 3.33 5.81
C LEU A 36 -9.09 2.16 5.34
N TRP A 37 -8.51 1.18 4.65
CA TRP A 37 -9.22 -0.04 4.27
C TRP A 37 -9.66 -0.87 5.49
N ALA A 38 -8.80 -0.99 6.51
CA ALA A 38 -9.15 -1.68 7.75
C ALA A 38 -10.31 -0.99 8.46
N LEU A 39 -10.28 0.33 8.60
CA LEU A 39 -11.37 1.12 9.19
C LEU A 39 -12.69 0.97 8.43
N THR A 40 -12.63 0.69 7.12
CA THR A 40 -13.82 0.51 6.28
C THR A 40 -14.41 -0.89 6.40
N TYR A 41 -13.57 -1.92 6.37
CA TYR A 41 -14.04 -3.31 6.27
C TYR A 41 -13.91 -4.11 7.57
N LEU A 42 -13.19 -3.60 8.56
CA LEU A 42 -12.95 -4.26 9.85
C LEU A 42 -13.37 -3.34 11.01
N PRO A 43 -14.63 -2.85 11.05
CA PRO A 43 -15.07 -1.85 12.04
C PRO A 43 -15.03 -2.35 13.48
N GLN A 44 -14.97 -3.66 13.69
CA GLN A 44 -14.90 -4.28 15.02
C GLN A 44 -13.45 -4.49 15.54
N ALA A 45 -12.45 -4.23 14.69
CA ALA A 45 -11.07 -4.39 15.11
C ALA A 45 -10.63 -3.23 16.02
N ASP A 46 -9.60 -3.47 16.86
CA ASP A 46 -9.01 -2.42 17.67
C ASP A 46 -8.28 -1.41 16.78
N HIS A 47 -8.90 -0.26 16.57
CA HIS A 47 -8.41 0.80 15.71
C HIS A 47 -7.12 1.44 16.23
N ALA A 48 -6.79 1.27 17.51
CA ALA A 48 -5.53 1.74 18.08
C ALA A 48 -4.31 1.05 17.45
N THR A 49 -4.50 -0.13 16.85
CA THR A 49 -3.44 -0.87 16.14
C THR A 49 -3.21 -0.37 14.71
N PHE A 50 -4.09 0.49 14.16
CA PHE A 50 -4.05 0.96 12.77
C PHE A 50 -3.30 2.29 12.63
N GLY A 51 -2.16 2.42 13.30
CA GLY A 51 -1.26 3.56 13.16
C GLY A 51 -0.16 3.31 12.12
N SER A 52 0.40 4.39 11.58
CA SER A 52 1.61 4.42 10.77
C SER A 52 2.47 5.60 11.20
N ILE A 53 3.77 5.56 10.91
CA ILE A 53 4.69 6.64 11.29
C ILE A 53 4.45 7.89 10.43
N ASP A 54 4.03 7.69 9.18
CA ASP A 54 3.89 8.70 8.15
C ASP A 54 2.67 8.43 7.26
N LEU A 55 2.41 9.38 6.38
CA LEU A 55 1.45 9.27 5.29
C LEU A 55 2.21 9.26 3.96
N ASP A 56 2.16 8.15 3.25
CA ASP A 56 2.69 8.02 1.89
C ASP A 56 1.63 8.38 0.84
N ILE A 57 2.01 9.18 -0.15
CA ILE A 57 1.18 9.53 -1.31
C ILE A 57 1.97 9.34 -2.61
N LEU A 58 1.28 9.10 -3.73
CA LEU A 58 1.94 9.05 -5.03
C LEU A 58 2.39 10.45 -5.46
N ALA A 59 3.65 10.57 -5.89
CA ALA A 59 4.20 11.80 -6.41
C ALA A 59 3.69 12.06 -7.83
N THR A 60 3.03 13.19 -8.01
CA THR A 60 2.79 13.81 -9.31
C THR A 60 3.30 15.25 -9.27
N PRO A 61 3.57 15.91 -10.40
CA PRO A 61 3.96 17.31 -10.39
C PRO A 61 2.99 18.21 -9.61
N LYS A 62 1.67 17.95 -9.72
CA LYS A 62 0.64 18.69 -8.97
C LYS A 62 0.74 18.47 -7.47
N VAL A 63 0.97 17.22 -7.03
CA VAL A 63 1.14 16.85 -5.62
C VAL A 63 2.37 17.53 -5.04
N VAL A 64 3.51 17.44 -5.72
CA VAL A 64 4.78 18.07 -5.24
C VAL A 64 4.64 19.59 -5.15
N ASN A 65 4.01 20.24 -6.15
CA ASN A 65 3.76 21.68 -6.12
C ASN A 65 2.81 22.06 -4.97
N TRP A 66 1.74 21.32 -4.76
CA TRP A 66 0.84 21.51 -3.62
C TRP A 66 1.61 21.41 -2.29
N MET A 67 2.41 20.35 -2.10
CA MET A 67 3.20 20.17 -0.87
C MET A 67 4.10 21.37 -0.58
N ALA A 68 4.67 22.01 -1.60
CA ALA A 68 5.53 23.18 -1.45
C ALA A 68 4.77 24.43 -0.97
N THR A 69 3.44 24.46 -1.07
CA THR A 69 2.60 25.61 -0.72
C THR A 69 1.82 25.44 0.58
N VAL A 70 1.92 24.28 1.25
CA VAL A 70 1.15 24.01 2.47
C VAL A 70 1.62 24.90 3.63
N PRO A 71 0.77 25.79 4.15
CA PRO A 71 1.16 26.70 5.23
C PRO A 71 1.49 25.94 6.52
N GLY A 72 2.54 26.37 7.21
CA GLY A 72 2.94 25.79 8.50
C GLY A 72 3.64 24.43 8.43
N TRP A 73 3.91 23.93 7.20
CA TRP A 73 4.68 22.72 6.99
C TRP A 73 6.07 23.06 6.41
N THR A 74 7.07 22.28 6.84
CA THR A 74 8.42 22.37 6.27
C THR A 74 8.52 21.46 5.07
N PHE A 75 8.77 22.01 3.89
CA PHE A 75 8.92 21.27 2.63
C PHE A 75 10.38 20.91 2.38
N GLN A 76 10.62 19.69 1.93
CA GLN A 76 11.89 19.19 1.45
C GLN A 76 11.68 18.42 0.16
N LYS A 77 12.39 18.78 -0.90
CA LYS A 77 12.43 18.07 -2.18
C LYS A 77 13.68 17.21 -2.24
N ASP A 78 13.59 16.02 -2.80
CA ASP A 78 14.74 15.20 -3.14
C ASP A 78 15.16 15.51 -4.58
N ASP A 79 16.44 15.84 -4.77
CA ASP A 79 17.00 16.23 -6.08
C ASP A 79 17.37 15.01 -6.93
N ASP A 80 17.49 13.82 -6.33
CA ASP A 80 17.73 12.59 -7.07
C ASP A 80 16.42 12.11 -7.76
N GLU A 81 16.42 12.12 -9.08
CA GLU A 81 15.27 11.69 -9.88
C GLU A 81 14.93 10.21 -9.68
N ASN A 82 15.89 9.39 -9.28
CA ASN A 82 15.72 7.95 -9.00
C ASN A 82 15.40 7.66 -7.54
N ALA A 83 15.31 8.68 -6.69
CA ALA A 83 14.91 8.48 -5.30
C ALA A 83 13.49 7.90 -5.22
N VAL A 84 13.28 6.97 -4.28
CA VAL A 84 11.95 6.43 -3.98
C VAL A 84 11.01 7.56 -3.57
N ARG A 85 11.49 8.45 -2.69
CA ARG A 85 10.79 9.64 -2.26
C ARG A 85 11.18 10.84 -3.13
N LYS A 86 10.19 11.58 -3.63
CA LYS A 86 10.38 12.81 -4.42
C LYS A 86 10.32 14.07 -3.58
N ALA A 87 9.46 14.06 -2.57
CA ALA A 87 9.31 15.18 -1.66
C ALA A 87 8.79 14.72 -0.30
N ARG A 88 8.98 15.55 0.72
CA ARG A 88 8.47 15.38 2.06
C ARG A 88 8.00 16.70 2.64
N ILE A 89 6.90 16.68 3.38
CA ILE A 89 6.53 17.78 4.26
C ILE A 89 6.39 17.28 5.69
N THR A 90 6.76 18.10 6.63
CA THR A 90 6.69 17.80 8.06
C THR A 90 6.16 18.99 8.85
N THR A 91 5.40 18.70 9.90
CA THR A 91 4.97 19.68 10.90
C THR A 91 4.94 19.06 12.27
N LYS A 92 4.65 19.86 13.30
CA LYS A 92 4.31 19.39 14.64
C LYS A 92 2.91 19.85 15.02
N THR A 93 2.14 18.97 15.63
CA THR A 93 0.85 19.34 16.23
C THR A 93 1.09 20.25 17.43
N ASN A 94 0.03 20.87 17.96
CA ASN A 94 0.09 21.67 19.20
C ASN A 94 0.56 20.85 20.41
N ALA A 95 0.35 19.53 20.38
CA ALA A 95 0.85 18.59 21.40
C ALA A 95 2.33 18.17 21.18
N GLY A 96 3.00 18.73 20.16
CA GLY A 96 4.40 18.42 19.84
C GLY A 96 4.60 17.16 18.99
N LYS A 97 3.52 16.41 18.68
CA LYS A 97 3.58 15.20 17.85
C LYS A 97 3.99 15.57 16.41
N ARG A 98 4.95 14.83 15.85
CA ARG A 98 5.39 15.02 14.47
C ARG A 98 4.41 14.38 13.50
N LEU A 99 3.99 15.13 12.50
CA LEU A 99 3.29 14.64 11.32
C LEU A 99 4.22 14.73 10.11
N GLN A 100 4.16 13.71 9.24
CA GLN A 100 4.99 13.62 8.05
C GLN A 100 4.17 13.08 6.88
N ILE A 101 4.35 13.70 5.70
CA ILE A 101 3.81 13.21 4.44
C ILE A 101 4.98 13.04 3.47
N GLU A 102 5.07 11.88 2.83
CA GLU A 102 6.05 11.58 1.81
C GLU A 102 5.39 11.36 0.44
N ALA A 103 5.88 12.06 -0.58
CA ALA A 103 5.48 11.84 -1.96
C ALA A 103 6.45 10.87 -2.62
N LEU A 104 5.96 9.68 -3.01
CA LEU A 104 6.75 8.58 -3.56
C LEU A 104 6.68 8.56 -5.08
N ASN A 105 7.84 8.47 -5.76
CA ASN A 105 7.95 8.31 -7.21
C ASN A 105 7.38 6.98 -7.68
N PHE A 106 7.58 5.95 -6.90
CA PHE A 106 7.09 4.60 -7.19
C PHE A 106 6.82 3.83 -5.89
N VAL A 107 5.96 2.85 -5.98
CA VAL A 107 5.70 1.88 -4.91
C VAL A 107 6.32 0.56 -5.33
N LEU A 108 7.19 0.03 -4.48
CA LEU A 108 7.93 -1.19 -4.77
C LEU A 108 7.00 -2.34 -5.16
N GLY A 109 7.28 -2.98 -6.30
CA GLY A 109 6.52 -4.13 -6.80
C GLY A 109 5.24 -3.80 -7.56
N LEU A 110 4.83 -2.52 -7.65
CA LEU A 110 3.69 -2.11 -8.45
C LEU A 110 4.10 -1.70 -9.86
N ASN A 111 3.25 -2.03 -10.82
CA ASN A 111 3.33 -1.56 -12.20
C ASN A 111 2.29 -0.46 -12.46
N GLU A 112 2.24 0.06 -13.69
CA GLU A 112 1.30 1.12 -14.06
C GLU A 112 -0.18 0.73 -13.87
N ASP A 113 -0.55 -0.52 -14.13
CA ASP A 113 -1.93 -0.99 -13.99
C ASP A 113 -2.35 -1.08 -12.51
N ASP A 114 -1.41 -1.46 -11.64
CA ASP A 114 -1.63 -1.41 -10.19
C ASP A 114 -1.79 0.03 -9.70
N LEU A 115 -0.97 0.97 -10.22
CA LEU A 115 -1.02 2.38 -9.82
C LEU A 115 -2.28 3.10 -10.34
N LYS A 116 -2.92 2.60 -11.42
CA LYS A 116 -4.21 3.09 -11.92
C LYS A 116 -5.42 2.57 -11.13
N ALA A 117 -5.22 1.56 -10.28
CA ALA A 117 -6.27 0.97 -9.46
C ALA A 117 -6.59 1.84 -8.24
N VAL A 118 -7.03 3.06 -8.50
CA VAL A 118 -7.39 4.07 -7.51
C VAL A 118 -8.87 3.99 -7.19
N VAL A 119 -9.19 4.00 -5.91
CA VAL A 119 -10.56 4.01 -5.39
C VAL A 119 -10.79 5.27 -4.57
N GLU A 120 -11.95 5.87 -4.70
CA GLU A 120 -12.40 6.95 -3.83
C GLU A 120 -13.17 6.35 -2.65
N LEU A 121 -12.70 6.59 -1.44
CA LEU A 121 -13.27 6.12 -0.19
C LEU A 121 -13.81 7.27 0.64
N SER A 122 -15.02 7.13 1.18
CA SER A 122 -15.56 8.07 2.16
C SER A 122 -15.34 7.54 3.57
N TYR A 123 -14.65 8.32 4.41
CA TYR A 123 -14.45 8.01 5.82
C TYR A 123 -14.68 9.25 6.68
N GLN A 124 -15.55 9.15 7.67
CA GLN A 124 -15.95 10.26 8.56
C GLN A 124 -16.37 11.54 7.80
N GLY A 125 -17.14 11.37 6.72
CA GLY A 125 -17.63 12.48 5.89
C GLY A 125 -16.59 13.12 4.97
N LYS A 126 -15.38 12.55 4.88
CA LYS A 126 -14.28 13.02 4.04
C LYS A 126 -13.97 12.01 2.94
N ARG A 127 -13.56 12.49 1.77
CA ARG A 127 -13.21 11.63 0.63
C ARG A 127 -11.70 11.53 0.47
N PHE A 128 -11.23 10.31 0.27
CA PHE A 128 -9.83 9.97 0.08
C PHE A 128 -9.66 9.17 -1.21
N LYS A 129 -8.64 9.46 -1.98
CA LYS A 129 -8.20 8.60 -3.08
C LYS A 129 -7.07 7.72 -2.59
N LEU A 130 -7.19 6.41 -2.75
CA LEU A 130 -6.18 5.46 -2.34
C LEU A 130 -6.09 4.29 -3.33
N LEU A 131 -4.96 3.60 -3.32
CA LEU A 131 -4.85 2.36 -4.09
C LEU A 131 -5.82 1.32 -3.54
N ASP A 132 -6.34 0.48 -4.40
CA ASP A 132 -7.20 -0.61 -3.98
C ASP A 132 -6.45 -1.64 -3.10
N PRO A 133 -7.16 -2.45 -2.30
CA PRO A 133 -6.52 -3.36 -1.37
C PRO A 133 -5.69 -4.46 -2.06
N ILE A 134 -5.93 -4.77 -3.34
CA ILE A 134 -5.16 -5.77 -4.10
C ILE A 134 -3.77 -5.22 -4.45
N ALA A 135 -3.70 -3.99 -4.95
CA ALA A 135 -2.42 -3.33 -5.22
C ALA A 135 -1.59 -3.16 -3.94
N LEU A 136 -2.24 -2.78 -2.82
CA LEU A 136 -1.58 -2.67 -1.52
C LEU A 136 -1.09 -4.04 -1.02
N LEU A 137 -1.88 -5.12 -1.16
CA LEU A 137 -1.47 -6.48 -0.81
C LEU A 137 -0.21 -6.89 -1.58
N LYS A 138 -0.19 -6.65 -2.90
CA LYS A 138 0.99 -6.90 -3.75
C LYS A 138 2.21 -6.14 -3.24
N ALA A 139 2.09 -4.83 -3.00
CA ALA A 139 3.19 -4.00 -2.51
C ALA A 139 3.72 -4.49 -1.16
N LYS A 140 2.85 -4.83 -0.21
CA LYS A 140 3.23 -5.32 1.11
C LYS A 140 3.89 -6.70 1.06
N CYS A 141 3.41 -7.60 0.21
CA CYS A 141 4.09 -8.88 -0.04
C CYS A 141 5.48 -8.67 -0.65
N VAL A 142 5.64 -7.76 -1.62
CA VAL A 142 6.96 -7.45 -2.20
C VAL A 142 7.89 -6.82 -1.16
N ASN A 143 7.38 -5.96 -0.28
CA ASN A 143 8.16 -5.41 0.82
C ASN A 143 8.65 -6.52 1.76
N MET A 144 7.81 -7.48 2.12
CA MET A 144 8.21 -8.63 2.94
C MET A 144 9.28 -9.48 2.26
N ASP A 145 9.20 -9.67 0.92
CA ASP A 145 10.21 -10.43 0.17
C ASP A 145 11.57 -9.71 0.12
N LYS A 146 11.55 -8.40 -0.14
CA LYS A 146 12.77 -7.65 -0.48
C LYS A 146 13.38 -6.88 0.68
N LEU A 147 12.59 -6.43 1.66
CA LEU A 147 13.02 -5.52 2.72
C LEU A 147 13.16 -6.17 4.09
N ARG A 148 12.92 -7.48 4.19
CA ARG A 148 12.95 -8.26 5.46
C ARG A 148 14.27 -8.18 6.22
N GLN A 149 15.35 -7.74 5.57
CA GLN A 149 16.71 -7.75 6.14
C GLN A 149 17.20 -6.39 6.66
N GLY A 150 16.36 -5.35 6.62
CA GLY A 150 16.79 -3.98 6.93
C GLY A 150 16.90 -3.60 8.41
N GLY A 151 16.61 -4.51 9.35
CA GLY A 151 16.70 -4.22 10.80
C GLY A 151 15.73 -3.15 11.32
N LEU A 152 14.89 -2.57 10.47
CA LEU A 152 13.82 -1.67 10.85
C LEU A 152 12.59 -2.50 11.27
N GLU A 153 11.98 -2.14 12.37
CA GLU A 153 10.69 -2.70 12.78
C GLU A 153 9.64 -2.34 11.73
N ARG A 154 9.23 -3.35 10.93
CA ARG A 154 8.29 -3.15 9.83
C ARG A 154 7.00 -3.90 10.12
N HIS A 155 5.90 -3.21 9.90
CA HIS A 155 4.55 -3.78 10.11
C HIS A 155 3.99 -4.46 8.85
N ASP A 156 4.83 -4.77 7.83
CA ASP A 156 4.35 -5.31 6.56
C ASP A 156 3.61 -6.65 6.72
N GLU A 157 4.04 -7.53 7.65
CA GLU A 157 3.34 -8.78 7.93
C GLU A 157 1.93 -8.53 8.49
N MET A 158 1.79 -7.61 9.43
CA MET A 158 0.50 -7.20 9.96
C MET A 158 -0.37 -6.60 8.84
N HIS A 159 0.20 -5.74 8.01
CA HIS A 159 -0.51 -5.15 6.87
C HIS A 159 -0.99 -6.21 5.87
N VAL A 160 -0.19 -7.24 5.58
CA VAL A 160 -0.62 -8.37 4.71
C VAL A 160 -1.79 -9.12 5.34
N LYS A 161 -1.76 -9.39 6.66
CA LYS A 161 -2.88 -10.05 7.37
C LYS A 161 -4.16 -9.20 7.34
N ILE A 162 -4.04 -7.88 7.52
CA ILE A 162 -5.17 -6.93 7.42
C ILE A 162 -5.74 -6.95 5.99
N LEU A 163 -4.89 -6.79 4.99
CA LEU A 163 -5.31 -6.79 3.59
C LEU A 163 -5.90 -8.13 3.16
N GLY A 164 -5.43 -9.25 3.74
CA GLY A 164 -6.03 -10.56 3.55
C GLY A 164 -7.50 -10.65 3.96
N GLN A 165 -7.95 -9.77 4.88
CA GLN A 165 -9.36 -9.65 5.26
C GLN A 165 -10.08 -8.56 4.43
N CYS A 166 -9.40 -7.48 4.07
CA CYS A 166 -9.99 -6.39 3.28
C CYS A 166 -10.24 -6.78 1.81
N VAL A 167 -9.34 -7.57 1.19
CA VAL A 167 -9.46 -7.99 -0.22
C VAL A 167 -10.76 -8.75 -0.50
N PRO A 168 -11.12 -9.81 0.25
CA PRO A 168 -12.39 -10.50 -0.01
C PRO A 168 -13.61 -9.60 0.24
N ALA A 169 -13.58 -8.70 1.22
CA ALA A 169 -14.66 -7.75 1.46
C ALA A 169 -14.81 -6.74 0.30
N TYR A 170 -13.71 -6.23 -0.19
CA TYR A 170 -13.66 -5.36 -1.38
C TYR A 170 -14.20 -6.06 -2.63
N LEU A 171 -13.81 -7.31 -2.88
CA LEU A 171 -14.30 -8.10 -4.02
C LEU A 171 -15.80 -8.38 -3.92
N ARG A 172 -16.34 -8.69 -2.73
CA ARG A 172 -17.79 -8.83 -2.51
C ARG A 172 -18.53 -7.55 -2.90
N ALA A 173 -18.03 -6.40 -2.44
CA ALA A 173 -18.62 -5.12 -2.79
C ALA A 173 -18.61 -4.88 -4.32
N LEU A 174 -17.47 -5.13 -4.99
CA LEU A 174 -17.38 -4.99 -6.45
C LEU A 174 -18.32 -5.92 -7.21
N VAL A 175 -18.47 -7.18 -6.77
CA VAL A 175 -19.41 -8.13 -7.39
C VAL A 175 -20.84 -7.67 -7.19
N ALA A 176 -21.20 -7.20 -6.00
CA ALA A 176 -22.54 -6.66 -5.74
C ALA A 176 -22.87 -5.47 -6.64
N GLU A 177 -21.92 -4.53 -6.80
CA GLU A 177 -22.06 -3.39 -7.71
C GLU A 177 -22.16 -3.81 -9.19
N ALA A 178 -21.44 -4.89 -9.58
CA ALA A 178 -21.54 -5.43 -10.93
C ALA A 178 -22.89 -6.11 -11.19
N ILE A 179 -23.45 -6.82 -10.19
CA ILE A 179 -24.80 -7.41 -10.28
C ILE A 179 -25.86 -6.32 -10.37
N ALA A 180 -25.69 -5.20 -9.64
CA ALA A 180 -26.56 -4.05 -9.71
C ALA A 180 -26.42 -3.22 -11.00
N GLY A 181 -25.39 -3.49 -11.82
CA GLY A 181 -25.12 -2.78 -13.06
C GLY A 181 -24.40 -1.43 -12.90
N HIS A 182 -23.90 -1.13 -11.71
CA HIS A 182 -23.17 0.12 -11.43
C HIS A 182 -21.70 0.04 -11.82
N VAL A 183 -21.12 -1.17 -11.83
CA VAL A 183 -19.73 -1.45 -12.20
C VAL A 183 -19.70 -2.46 -13.34
N ALA A 184 -18.81 -2.27 -14.30
CA ALA A 184 -18.67 -3.22 -15.39
C ALA A 184 -18.04 -4.53 -14.92
N ALA A 185 -18.55 -5.68 -15.39
CA ALA A 185 -17.97 -7.00 -15.10
C ALA A 185 -16.46 -7.09 -15.47
N SER A 186 -16.03 -6.32 -16.48
CA SER A 186 -14.62 -6.21 -16.86
C SER A 186 -13.74 -5.59 -15.78
N ASP A 187 -14.27 -4.72 -14.95
CA ASP A 187 -13.49 -4.09 -13.87
C ASP A 187 -13.29 -5.07 -12.73
N VAL A 188 -14.33 -5.86 -12.39
CA VAL A 188 -14.23 -6.97 -11.42
C VAL A 188 -13.22 -8.01 -11.91
N THR A 189 -13.31 -8.45 -13.18
CA THR A 189 -12.38 -9.44 -13.73
C THR A 189 -10.94 -8.91 -13.84
N ARG A 190 -10.75 -7.60 -14.04
CA ARG A 190 -9.42 -6.95 -13.99
C ARG A 190 -8.86 -6.98 -12.55
N ALA A 191 -9.67 -6.66 -11.55
CA ALA A 191 -9.28 -6.76 -10.14
C ALA A 191 -8.90 -8.20 -9.76
N LEU A 192 -9.75 -9.18 -10.12
CA LEU A 192 -9.45 -10.60 -9.92
C LEU A 192 -8.18 -11.02 -10.65
N GLY A 193 -7.97 -10.57 -11.90
CA GLY A 193 -6.76 -10.84 -12.67
C GLY A 193 -5.49 -10.44 -11.93
N ARG A 194 -5.45 -9.21 -11.40
CA ARG A 194 -4.32 -8.73 -10.59
C ARG A 194 -4.11 -9.56 -9.30
N LEU A 195 -5.19 -9.95 -8.63
CA LEU A 195 -5.09 -10.81 -7.46
C LEU A 195 -4.56 -12.20 -7.82
N PHE A 196 -5.02 -12.79 -8.92
CA PHE A 196 -4.50 -14.07 -9.42
C PHE A 196 -3.00 -13.99 -9.75
N ASP A 197 -2.53 -12.90 -10.32
CA ASP A 197 -1.11 -12.68 -10.60
C ASP A 197 -0.28 -12.62 -9.32
N VAL A 198 -0.79 -11.98 -8.26
CA VAL A 198 -0.16 -12.00 -6.92
C VAL A 198 -0.06 -13.45 -6.40
N MET A 199 -1.16 -14.20 -6.45
CA MET A 199 -1.21 -15.57 -5.94
C MET A 199 -0.37 -16.57 -6.76
N GLN A 200 -0.16 -16.32 -8.06
CA GLN A 200 0.62 -17.19 -8.94
C GLN A 200 2.12 -16.80 -9.01
N THR A 201 2.50 -15.66 -8.47
CA THR A 201 3.91 -15.27 -8.37
C THR A 201 4.58 -16.05 -7.22
N PRO A 202 5.57 -16.93 -7.47
CA PRO A 202 6.04 -17.88 -6.46
C PRO A 202 6.51 -17.24 -5.15
N ALA A 203 7.25 -16.11 -5.21
CA ALA A 203 7.70 -15.42 -4.02
C ALA A 203 6.53 -14.86 -3.20
N LEU A 204 5.52 -14.28 -3.87
CA LEU A 204 4.35 -13.68 -3.20
C LEU A 204 3.41 -14.78 -2.67
N ALA A 205 3.21 -15.87 -3.41
CA ALA A 205 2.48 -17.04 -2.94
C ALA A 205 3.08 -17.63 -1.66
N GLY A 206 4.41 -17.72 -1.57
CA GLY A 206 5.10 -18.15 -0.37
C GLY A 206 4.90 -17.21 0.82
N ILE A 207 4.85 -15.90 0.59
CA ILE A 207 4.52 -14.91 1.61
C ILE A 207 3.08 -15.07 2.10
N LEU A 208 2.12 -15.14 1.18
CA LEU A 208 0.71 -15.37 1.53
C LEU A 208 0.55 -16.62 2.38
N TRP A 209 1.18 -17.73 1.97
CA TRP A 209 1.19 -18.97 2.75
C TRP A 209 1.79 -18.79 4.14
N SER A 210 2.93 -18.09 4.25
CA SER A 210 3.63 -17.88 5.54
C SER A 210 2.82 -17.11 6.57
N VAL A 211 1.82 -16.33 6.13
CA VAL A 211 0.92 -15.57 7.01
C VAL A 211 -0.46 -16.21 7.15
N GLY A 212 -0.63 -17.44 6.63
CA GLY A 212 -1.86 -18.23 6.76
C GLY A 212 -2.96 -17.86 5.76
N LEU A 213 -2.66 -17.13 4.68
CA LEU A 213 -3.62 -16.80 3.63
C LEU A 213 -3.63 -17.89 2.56
N THR A 214 -4.84 -18.22 2.09
CA THR A 214 -5.09 -19.20 1.02
C THR A 214 -5.78 -18.54 -0.17
N ALA A 215 -5.82 -19.22 -1.33
CA ALA A 215 -6.56 -18.71 -2.48
C ALA A 215 -8.06 -18.55 -2.15
N ASP A 216 -8.62 -19.49 -1.42
CA ASP A 216 -10.04 -19.47 -1.04
C ASP A 216 -10.36 -18.42 0.03
N SER A 217 -9.38 -18.04 0.88
CA SER A 217 -9.58 -16.95 1.81
C SER A 217 -9.53 -15.57 1.14
N LEU A 218 -8.85 -15.46 -0.01
CA LEU A 218 -8.69 -14.19 -0.74
C LEU A 218 -9.77 -13.98 -1.81
N VAL A 219 -10.28 -15.04 -2.43
CA VAL A 219 -11.34 -14.97 -3.45
C VAL A 219 -12.64 -15.52 -2.87
N PRO A 220 -13.59 -14.63 -2.53
CA PRO A 220 -14.83 -15.04 -1.87
C PRO A 220 -15.76 -15.85 -2.81
N ASP A 221 -16.65 -16.62 -2.21
CA ASP A 221 -17.62 -17.48 -2.92
C ASP A 221 -18.51 -16.67 -3.88
N GLU A 222 -18.83 -15.43 -3.56
CA GLU A 222 -19.61 -14.54 -4.39
C GLU A 222 -18.94 -14.24 -5.75
N CYS A 223 -17.60 -14.29 -5.82
CA CYS A 223 -16.89 -14.23 -7.08
C CYS A 223 -16.95 -15.55 -7.85
N GLN A 224 -16.71 -16.68 -7.13
CA GLN A 224 -16.65 -18.02 -7.73
C GLN A 224 -18.02 -18.47 -8.24
N ASN A 225 -19.09 -18.13 -7.53
CA ASN A 225 -20.46 -18.46 -7.84
C ASN A 225 -21.27 -17.26 -8.36
N SER A 226 -20.60 -16.25 -8.93
CA SER A 226 -21.27 -15.05 -9.42
C SER A 226 -22.30 -15.38 -10.52
N PRO A 227 -23.51 -14.79 -10.46
CA PRO A 227 -24.47 -14.89 -11.58
C PRO A 227 -23.98 -14.17 -12.84
N VAL A 228 -23.01 -13.26 -12.70
CA VAL A 228 -22.33 -12.61 -13.83
C VAL A 228 -21.30 -13.58 -14.40
N LYS A 229 -21.67 -14.30 -15.44
CA LYS A 229 -20.92 -15.40 -16.06
C LYS A 229 -19.44 -15.09 -16.28
N LYS A 230 -19.10 -13.88 -16.75
CA LYS A 230 -17.73 -13.46 -16.97
C LYS A 230 -16.87 -13.48 -15.70
N ILE A 231 -17.46 -13.24 -14.52
CA ILE A 231 -16.77 -13.23 -13.23
C ILE A 231 -16.52 -14.68 -12.77
N SER A 232 -17.54 -15.53 -12.78
CA SER A 232 -17.40 -16.95 -12.38
C SER A 232 -16.46 -17.70 -13.32
N GLU A 233 -16.52 -17.50 -14.64
CA GLU A 233 -15.59 -18.09 -15.61
C GLU A 233 -14.13 -17.68 -15.35
N ALA A 234 -13.87 -16.40 -14.98
CA ALA A 234 -12.52 -15.97 -14.63
C ALA A 234 -11.98 -16.69 -13.37
N CYS A 235 -12.83 -16.93 -12.37
CA CYS A 235 -12.46 -17.72 -11.19
C CYS A 235 -12.25 -19.20 -11.55
N GLU A 236 -13.16 -19.81 -12.28
CA GLU A 236 -13.05 -21.21 -12.71
C GLU A 236 -11.75 -21.49 -13.45
N ALA A 237 -11.37 -20.60 -14.35
CA ALA A 237 -10.15 -20.72 -15.15
C ALA A 237 -8.86 -20.62 -14.33
N ARG A 238 -8.81 -19.81 -13.28
CA ARG A 238 -7.53 -19.45 -12.60
C ARG A 238 -7.39 -19.95 -11.17
N MET A 239 -8.48 -20.19 -10.42
CA MET A 239 -8.43 -20.66 -9.04
C MET A 239 -7.67 -21.97 -8.83
N PRO A 240 -7.77 -22.98 -9.70
CA PRO A 240 -6.99 -24.22 -9.52
C PRO A 240 -5.47 -23.97 -9.47
N ALA A 241 -4.96 -23.10 -10.34
CA ALA A 241 -3.55 -22.72 -10.36
C ALA A 241 -3.15 -21.91 -9.12
N CYS A 242 -4.00 -21.00 -8.65
CA CYS A 242 -3.76 -20.22 -7.43
C CYS A 242 -3.73 -21.11 -6.18
N ARG A 243 -4.67 -22.06 -6.05
CA ARG A 243 -4.68 -23.04 -4.96
C ARG A 243 -3.43 -23.89 -4.94
N LYS A 244 -2.92 -24.28 -6.12
CA LYS A 244 -1.67 -25.03 -6.24
C LYS A 244 -0.47 -24.17 -5.85
N ALA A 245 -0.41 -22.92 -6.30
CA ALA A 245 0.71 -22.03 -6.03
C ALA A 245 0.88 -21.71 -4.54
N ILE A 246 -0.22 -21.42 -3.82
CA ILE A 246 -0.18 -21.09 -2.39
C ILE A 246 0.04 -22.35 -1.51
N LYS A 247 -0.23 -23.56 -2.01
CA LYS A 247 -0.01 -24.83 -1.28
C LYS A 247 1.41 -25.39 -1.43
N MET A 248 2.33 -24.73 -2.12
CA MET A 248 3.68 -25.26 -2.32
C MET A 248 4.43 -25.35 -0.98
N GLU A 249 4.47 -26.55 -0.40
CA GLU A 249 5.11 -26.92 0.89
C GLU A 249 6.63 -26.65 0.93
N ASN A 250 7.26 -26.24 -0.17
CA ASN A 250 8.70 -26.11 -0.34
C ASN A 250 9.16 -24.68 -0.66
N TYR A 251 8.43 -23.65 -0.25
CA TYR A 251 8.99 -22.31 -0.30
C TYR A 251 9.96 -22.12 0.88
N THR A 252 11.17 -22.57 0.70
CA THR A 252 12.30 -22.11 1.50
C THR A 252 12.68 -20.74 0.91
N PRO A 253 12.56 -19.64 1.67
CA PRO A 253 13.09 -18.35 1.23
C PRO A 253 14.54 -18.57 0.81
N LYS A 254 14.86 -18.39 -0.46
CA LYS A 254 16.25 -18.41 -0.89
C LYS A 254 16.92 -17.26 -0.18
N HIS A 255 17.62 -17.56 0.91
CA HIS A 255 18.57 -16.63 1.51
C HIS A 255 19.66 -16.36 0.47
N LYS A 256 19.37 -15.48 -0.49
CA LYS A 256 20.44 -14.83 -1.23
C LYS A 256 21.14 -13.96 -0.20
N THR A 257 22.36 -14.39 0.16
CA THR A 257 23.33 -13.53 0.82
C THR A 257 23.25 -12.18 0.11
N VAL A 258 22.75 -11.16 0.79
CA VAL A 258 22.63 -9.83 0.23
C VAL A 258 24.02 -9.40 -0.11
N GLN A 259 24.35 -9.33 -1.40
CA GLN A 259 25.37 -8.40 -1.80
C GLN A 259 24.91 -7.05 -1.27
N THR A 260 25.59 -6.60 -0.21
CA THR A 260 25.47 -5.26 0.31
C THR A 260 25.56 -4.33 -0.90
N VAL A 261 24.40 -3.75 -1.30
CA VAL A 261 24.44 -2.59 -2.16
C VAL A 261 25.16 -1.54 -1.33
N ARG A 262 26.46 -1.39 -1.58
CA ARG A 262 27.26 -0.31 -1.01
C ARG A 262 26.60 0.97 -1.52
N LEU A 263 25.84 1.62 -0.65
CA LEU A 263 25.51 3.02 -0.86
C LEU A 263 26.83 3.73 -1.13
N PRO A 264 26.93 4.56 -2.17
CA PRO A 264 28.16 5.28 -2.46
C PRO A 264 28.55 6.04 -1.19
N SER A 265 29.71 5.68 -0.63
CA SER A 265 30.26 6.30 0.57
C SER A 265 30.34 7.80 0.32
N GLY A 266 29.59 8.57 1.13
CA GLY A 266 29.58 10.02 1.06
C GLY A 266 31.01 10.56 1.02
N ARG A 267 31.30 11.39 0.02
CA ARG A 267 32.56 12.13 -0.05
C ARG A 267 32.75 12.88 1.26
N LYS A 268 33.86 12.61 1.96
CA LYS A 268 34.27 13.42 3.10
C LYS A 268 34.28 14.89 2.71
N PRO A 269 33.76 15.80 3.52
CA PRO A 269 33.83 17.23 3.25
C PRO A 269 35.30 17.62 3.15
N ARG A 270 35.65 18.29 2.04
CA ARG A 270 36.97 18.93 1.90
C ARG A 270 37.04 20.07 2.89
N THR A 271 37.99 20.06 3.80
CA THR A 271 38.36 21.19 4.64
C THR A 271 38.71 22.41 3.76
N PRO A 272 38.20 23.60 4.07
CA PRO A 272 38.61 24.81 3.37
C PRO A 272 40.10 25.06 3.60
N ARG A 273 40.86 25.26 2.52
CA ARG A 273 42.22 25.83 2.61
C ARG A 273 42.06 27.34 2.81
N HIS A 274 42.56 27.81 3.94
CA HIS A 274 42.79 29.25 4.13
C HIS A 274 43.88 29.71 3.17
N TYR A 275 43.61 30.73 2.38
CA TYR A 275 44.52 31.68 1.83
C TYR A 275 44.15 33.07 2.32
#